data_ff59b368e43ab6fdab9db521fc611e54
#
_entry.id   ff59b368e43ab6fdab9db521fc611e54
#
_cell.length_a   1.000
_cell.length_b   1.000
_cell.length_c   1.000
_cell.angle_alpha   90.00
_cell.angle_beta   90.00
_cell.angle_gamma   90.00
#
_symmetry.space_group_name_H-M   'P 1'
#
loop_
_entity.id
_entity.type
_entity.pdbx_description
1 polymer ?
#
loop_
_entity_poly.entity_id
_entity_poly.type
_entity_poly.pdbx_seq_one_letter_code
_entity_poly.pdbx_strand_id
1 'polypeptide(L)'
;MVVALMREPVDWLGSWYRYRQRDGMARPQNSTRDISFDDFVQAYLAKERPPYADVGRQGAFLKPHEGRGADRIFPYERIGTFVEFLEDRLNCEISLPRLNVSPEGTTELSAPTEARLRAALAEDFALHASLG
;
A
#
# COMPACT_ATOMS: atom_id res chain seq x y z
N MET A 1 -3.84 -15.31 16.58
CA MET A 1 -3.24 -15.26 15.23
C MET A 1 -3.50 -13.88 14.59
N VAL A 2 -2.47 -13.29 14.05
CA VAL A 2 -2.58 -12.02 13.32
C VAL A 2 -2.43 -12.29 11.83
N VAL A 3 -3.41 -11.90 11.02
CA VAL A 3 -3.35 -11.99 9.56
C VAL A 3 -3.39 -10.61 8.95
N ALA A 4 -2.73 -10.43 7.81
CA ALA A 4 -2.63 -9.14 7.15
C ALA A 4 -2.67 -9.28 5.64
N LEU A 5 -2.98 -8.18 4.96
CA LEU A 5 -2.93 -8.06 3.51
C LEU A 5 -1.77 -7.15 3.12
N MET A 6 -1.09 -7.48 2.05
CA MET A 6 -0.03 -6.65 1.49
C MET A 6 -0.27 -6.42 0.00
N ARG A 7 -0.20 -5.16 -0.44
CA ARG A 7 -0.30 -4.80 -1.85
C ARG A 7 1.08 -4.74 -2.48
N GLU A 8 1.13 -4.92 -3.80
CA GLU A 8 2.35 -4.66 -4.57
C GLU A 8 2.76 -3.20 -4.30
N PRO A 9 4.06 -2.92 -4.00
CA PRO A 9 4.47 -1.60 -3.51
C PRO A 9 4.12 -0.41 -4.40
N VAL A 10 4.22 -0.52 -5.73
CA VAL A 10 3.85 0.58 -6.62
C VAL A 10 2.34 0.82 -6.55
N ASP A 11 1.56 -0.26 -6.55
CA ASP A 11 0.10 -0.18 -6.44
C ASP A 11 -0.33 0.38 -5.08
N TRP A 12 0.38 0.03 -4.03
CA TRP A 12 0.12 0.57 -2.68
C TRP A 12 0.33 2.09 -2.64
N LEU A 13 1.44 2.57 -3.17
CA LEU A 13 1.69 4.01 -3.25
C LEU A 13 0.69 4.71 -4.17
N GLY A 14 0.33 4.06 -5.29
CA GLY A 14 -0.70 4.59 -6.20
C GLY A 14 -2.05 4.74 -5.50
N SER A 15 -2.39 3.80 -4.62
CA SER A 15 -3.60 3.87 -3.81
C SER A 15 -3.60 5.09 -2.88
N TRP A 16 -2.49 5.35 -2.19
CA TRP A 16 -2.35 6.54 -1.33
C TRP A 16 -2.43 7.83 -2.14
N TYR A 17 -1.76 7.85 -3.30
CA TYR A 17 -1.77 9.01 -4.18
C TYR A 17 -3.20 9.36 -4.62
N ARG A 18 -3.95 8.36 -5.12
CA ARG A 18 -5.35 8.56 -5.55
C ARG A 18 -6.26 8.93 -4.38
N TYR A 19 -6.07 8.27 -3.24
CA TYR A 19 -6.86 8.56 -2.04
C TYR A 19 -6.72 10.03 -1.61
N ARG A 20 -5.51 10.56 -1.66
CA ARG A 20 -5.22 11.94 -1.23
C ARG A 20 -5.55 12.99 -2.29
N GLN A 21 -6.00 12.57 -3.46
CA GLN A 21 -6.56 13.48 -4.47
C GLN A 21 -8.03 13.81 -4.25
N ARG A 22 -8.70 13.14 -3.32
CA ARG A 22 -10.13 13.32 -3.10
C ARG A 22 -10.47 14.75 -2.69
N ASP A 23 -11.67 15.19 -3.09
CA ASP A 23 -12.24 16.42 -2.59
C ASP A 23 -12.53 16.31 -1.09
N GLY A 24 -12.44 17.42 -0.38
CA GLY A 24 -12.78 17.45 1.03
C GLY A 24 -11.74 16.84 1.96
N MET A 25 -10.49 16.72 1.52
CA MET A 25 -9.41 16.34 2.42
C MET A 25 -9.33 17.31 3.59
N ALA A 26 -9.40 16.76 4.82
CA ALA A 26 -9.43 17.57 6.04
C ALA A 26 -8.15 18.39 6.23
N ARG A 27 -7.03 17.92 5.68
CA ARG A 27 -5.73 18.59 5.76
C ARG A 27 -5.20 18.87 4.37
N PRO A 28 -5.31 20.12 3.87
CA PRO A 28 -4.84 20.44 2.51
C PRO A 28 -3.38 20.09 2.24
N GLN A 29 -2.52 20.16 3.25
CA GLN A 29 -1.10 19.78 3.11
C GLN A 29 -0.89 18.31 2.77
N ASN A 30 -1.90 17.47 2.95
CA ASN A 30 -1.84 16.05 2.60
C ASN A 30 -2.36 15.76 1.20
N SER A 31 -2.86 16.77 0.48
CA SER A 31 -3.43 16.58 -0.85
C SER A 31 -2.35 16.35 -1.91
N THR A 32 -2.64 15.46 -2.85
CA THR A 32 -1.79 15.17 -4.01
C THR A 32 -2.38 15.71 -5.31
N ARG A 33 -3.36 16.62 -5.23
CA ARG A 33 -4.11 17.08 -6.41
C ARG A 33 -3.25 17.82 -7.43
N ASP A 34 -2.23 18.53 -6.97
CA ASP A 34 -1.42 19.41 -7.81
C ASP A 34 -0.09 18.80 -8.23
N ILE A 35 0.13 17.51 -7.96
CA ILE A 35 1.37 16.82 -8.31
C ILE A 35 1.10 15.53 -9.07
N SER A 36 2.07 15.11 -9.90
CA SER A 36 2.00 13.82 -10.58
C SER A 36 2.32 12.68 -9.62
N PHE A 37 1.97 11.46 -10.01
CA PHE A 37 2.35 10.27 -9.23
C PHE A 37 3.88 10.14 -9.15
N ASP A 38 4.58 10.44 -10.25
CA ASP A 38 6.04 10.41 -10.26
C ASP A 38 6.62 11.38 -9.23
N ASP A 39 6.09 12.61 -9.15
CA ASP A 39 6.51 13.60 -8.16
C ASP A 39 6.19 13.13 -6.74
N PHE A 40 5.04 12.49 -6.54
CA PHE A 40 4.67 11.91 -5.25
C PHE A 40 5.68 10.85 -4.81
N VAL A 41 6.07 9.94 -5.72
CA VAL A 41 7.03 8.89 -5.40
C VAL A 41 8.41 9.49 -5.13
N GLN A 42 8.83 10.51 -5.90
CA GLN A 42 10.09 11.19 -5.63
C GLN A 42 10.11 11.83 -4.24
N ALA A 43 9.00 12.46 -3.84
CA ALA A 43 8.85 13.02 -2.50
C ALA A 43 8.88 11.93 -1.42
N TYR A 44 8.26 10.79 -1.69
CA TYR A 44 8.28 9.63 -0.80
C TYR A 44 9.71 9.11 -0.58
N LEU A 45 10.53 9.16 -1.62
CA LEU A 45 11.93 8.72 -1.56
C LEU A 45 12.88 9.77 -0.96
N ALA A 46 12.41 10.98 -0.75
CA ALA A 46 13.22 12.04 -0.19
C ALA A 46 13.59 11.76 1.27
N LYS A 47 14.72 12.30 1.71
CA LYS A 47 15.19 12.14 3.08
C LYS A 47 14.20 12.75 4.08
N GLU A 48 13.66 13.93 3.75
CA GLU A 48 12.60 14.56 4.52
C GLU A 48 11.34 14.56 3.68
N ARG A 49 10.36 13.74 4.09
CA ARG A 49 9.12 13.61 3.35
C ARG A 49 8.16 14.74 3.67
N PRO A 50 7.58 15.40 2.65
CA PRO A 50 6.48 16.31 2.90
C PRO A 50 5.24 15.55 3.42
N PRO A 51 4.29 16.22 4.11
CA PRO A 51 3.13 15.55 4.69
C PRO A 51 2.34 14.68 3.71
N TYR A 52 2.20 15.12 2.45
CA TYR A 52 1.42 14.38 1.46
C TYR A 52 2.07 13.05 1.05
N ALA A 53 3.35 12.88 1.27
CA ALA A 53 4.10 11.68 0.90
C ALA A 53 4.56 10.85 2.11
N ASP A 54 4.24 11.26 3.32
CA ASP A 54 4.65 10.55 4.53
C ASP A 54 3.61 9.49 4.90
N VAL A 55 3.62 8.38 4.17
CA VAL A 55 2.64 7.30 4.32
C VAL A 55 3.22 6.02 4.92
N GLY A 56 4.49 6.02 5.30
CA GLY A 56 5.13 4.87 5.92
C GLY A 56 5.54 3.78 4.94
N ARG A 57 5.67 2.56 5.43
CA ARG A 57 6.08 1.38 4.66
C ARG A 57 5.29 0.17 5.10
N GLN A 58 4.79 -0.62 4.15
CA GLN A 58 4.08 -1.85 4.48
C GLN A 58 4.97 -2.82 5.26
N GLY A 59 6.22 -3.01 4.84
CA GLY A 59 7.15 -3.90 5.51
C GLY A 59 7.38 -3.53 6.97
N ALA A 60 7.35 -2.25 7.31
CA ALA A 60 7.51 -1.80 8.67
C ALA A 60 6.36 -2.22 9.58
N PHE A 61 5.14 -2.35 9.02
CA PHE A 61 3.97 -2.77 9.78
C PHE A 61 3.81 -4.29 9.83
N LEU A 62 4.32 -5.00 8.83
CA LEU A 62 4.09 -6.44 8.66
C LEU A 62 5.20 -7.31 9.24
N LYS A 63 6.41 -6.79 9.38
CA LYS A 63 7.54 -7.54 9.93
C LYS A 63 7.37 -7.75 11.44
N PRO A 64 7.80 -8.91 11.98
CA PRO A 64 7.81 -9.14 13.41
C PRO A 64 8.68 -8.09 14.13
N HIS A 65 8.14 -7.52 15.19
CA HIS A 65 8.85 -6.59 16.06
C HIS A 65 8.53 -6.94 17.50
N GLU A 66 9.54 -7.24 18.31
CA GLU A 66 9.39 -7.66 19.70
C GLU A 66 8.45 -8.88 19.86
N GLY A 67 8.57 -9.85 18.95
CA GLY A 67 7.71 -11.02 18.97
C GLY A 67 6.30 -10.77 18.45
N ARG A 68 6.02 -9.58 17.93
CA ARG A 68 4.75 -9.20 17.33
C ARG A 68 4.93 -9.04 15.83
N GLY A 69 3.88 -9.28 15.07
CA GLY A 69 3.88 -9.18 13.62
C GLY A 69 2.75 -10.01 13.05
N ALA A 70 2.64 -10.04 11.74
CA ALA A 70 1.64 -10.86 11.09
C ALA A 70 2.10 -12.32 11.06
N ASP A 71 1.27 -13.23 11.55
CA ASP A 71 1.52 -14.67 11.48
C ASP A 71 1.38 -15.17 10.06
N ARG A 72 0.48 -14.54 9.30
CA ARG A 72 0.26 -14.87 7.90
C ARG A 72 -0.08 -13.62 7.11
N ILE A 73 0.54 -13.49 5.93
CA ILE A 73 0.35 -12.35 5.04
C ILE A 73 -0.19 -12.86 3.71
N PHE A 74 -1.28 -12.25 3.22
CA PHE A 74 -1.87 -12.58 1.93
C PHE A 74 -1.63 -11.43 0.95
N PRO A 75 -1.36 -11.71 -0.33
CA PRO A 75 -1.28 -10.63 -1.32
C PRO A 75 -2.68 -10.04 -1.56
N TYR A 76 -2.76 -8.72 -1.53
CA TYR A 76 -4.02 -8.01 -1.76
C TYR A 76 -4.63 -8.36 -3.12
N GLU A 77 -3.78 -8.58 -4.12
CA GLU A 77 -4.20 -8.92 -5.48
C GLU A 77 -4.94 -10.27 -5.55
N ARG A 78 -4.83 -11.06 -4.49
CA ARG A 78 -5.53 -12.34 -4.35
C ARG A 78 -6.42 -12.34 -3.11
N ILE A 79 -7.17 -11.26 -2.93
CA ILE A 79 -8.02 -11.07 -1.76
C ILE A 79 -9.04 -12.21 -1.58
N GLY A 80 -9.43 -12.86 -2.67
CA GLY A 80 -10.31 -14.03 -2.60
C GLY A 80 -9.74 -15.16 -1.75
N THR A 81 -8.43 -15.41 -1.85
CA THR A 81 -7.76 -16.41 -1.04
C THR A 81 -7.80 -16.06 0.45
N PHE A 82 -7.63 -14.77 0.76
CA PHE A 82 -7.74 -14.27 2.13
C PHE A 82 -9.16 -14.48 2.69
N VAL A 83 -10.18 -14.15 1.88
CA VAL A 83 -11.57 -14.33 2.27
C VAL A 83 -11.88 -15.82 2.53
N GLU A 84 -11.44 -16.70 1.64
CA GLU A 84 -11.61 -18.14 1.81
C GLU A 84 -10.96 -18.64 3.11
N PHE A 85 -9.77 -18.15 3.41
CA PHE A 85 -9.08 -18.49 4.65
C PHE A 85 -9.90 -18.08 5.88
N LEU A 86 -10.46 -16.86 5.87
CA LEU A 86 -11.27 -16.37 6.97
C LEU A 86 -12.57 -17.15 7.09
N GLU A 87 -13.24 -17.44 5.97
CA GLU A 87 -14.49 -18.22 5.98
C GLU A 87 -14.26 -19.60 6.57
N ASP A 88 -13.18 -20.25 6.21
CA ASP A 88 -12.81 -21.55 6.72
C ASP A 88 -12.54 -21.52 8.23
N ARG A 89 -11.80 -20.51 8.67
CA ARG A 89 -11.47 -20.34 10.08
C ARG A 89 -12.65 -19.99 10.96
N LEU A 90 -13.57 -19.17 10.45
CA LEU A 90 -14.71 -18.65 11.20
C LEU A 90 -15.99 -19.47 10.94
N ASN A 91 -15.92 -20.41 10.00
CA ASN A 91 -17.06 -21.26 9.59
C ASN A 91 -18.31 -20.43 9.24
N CYS A 92 -18.12 -19.39 8.44
CA CYS A 92 -19.20 -18.51 7.99
C CYS A 92 -18.86 -17.93 6.62
N GLU A 93 -19.88 -17.43 5.91
CA GLU A 93 -19.67 -16.72 4.66
C GLU A 93 -19.33 -15.27 4.93
N ILE A 94 -18.37 -14.73 4.16
CA ILE A 94 -17.93 -13.35 4.28
C ILE A 94 -18.11 -12.64 2.95
N SER A 95 -18.79 -11.50 2.98
CA SER A 95 -18.93 -10.61 1.84
C SER A 95 -18.21 -9.31 2.15
N LEU A 96 -17.23 -8.95 1.31
CA LEU A 96 -16.50 -7.70 1.47
C LEU A 96 -17.13 -6.61 0.60
N PRO A 97 -17.74 -5.59 1.21
CA PRO A 97 -18.22 -4.46 0.43
C PRO A 97 -17.07 -3.65 -0.12
N ARG A 98 -17.23 -3.08 -1.32
CA ARG A 98 -16.25 -2.18 -1.92
C ARG A 98 -16.45 -0.76 -1.39
N LEU A 99 -16.23 -0.60 -0.09
CA LEU A 99 -16.24 0.71 0.54
C LEU A 99 -14.83 1.32 0.41
N ASN A 100 -14.76 2.64 0.33
CA ASN A 100 -13.49 3.38 0.27
C ASN A 100 -12.63 3.05 -0.94
N VAL A 101 -13.25 2.85 -2.09
CA VAL A 101 -12.52 2.73 -3.35
C VAL A 101 -11.87 4.08 -3.67
N SER A 102 -10.55 4.08 -3.88
CA SER A 102 -9.83 5.30 -4.26
C SER A 102 -10.27 5.79 -5.63
N PRO A 103 -10.34 7.12 -5.85
CA PRO A 103 -10.69 7.64 -7.17
C PRO A 103 -9.67 7.20 -8.21
N GLU A 104 -10.13 7.11 -9.47
CA GLU A 104 -9.24 6.79 -10.57
C GLU A 104 -8.26 7.93 -10.80
N GLY A 105 -7.03 7.57 -11.16
CA GLY A 105 -5.98 8.53 -11.45
C GLY A 105 -4.81 7.84 -12.13
N THR A 106 -4.00 8.63 -12.83
CA THR A 106 -2.83 8.13 -13.51
C THR A 106 -1.71 7.83 -12.52
N THR A 107 -1.23 6.59 -12.53
CA THR A 107 -0.13 6.15 -11.65
C THR A 107 1.04 5.66 -12.49
N GLU A 108 1.51 6.51 -13.39
CA GLU A 108 2.66 6.22 -14.25
C GLU A 108 3.94 6.74 -13.59
N LEU A 109 4.99 5.93 -13.64
CA LEU A 109 6.31 6.30 -13.13
C LEU A 109 7.31 6.37 -14.27
N SER A 110 8.21 7.36 -14.21
CA SER A 110 9.37 7.38 -15.08
C SER A 110 10.30 6.22 -14.71
N ALA A 111 11.06 5.71 -15.69
CA ALA A 111 11.98 4.60 -15.43
C ALA A 111 13.02 4.90 -14.33
N PRO A 112 13.62 6.11 -14.27
CA PRO A 112 14.53 6.43 -13.16
C PRO A 112 13.85 6.40 -11.78
N THR A 113 12.64 6.93 -11.68
CA THR A 113 11.91 6.94 -10.39
C THR A 113 11.54 5.54 -9.97
N GLU A 114 11.07 4.69 -10.90
CA GLU A 114 10.74 3.30 -10.60
C GLU A 114 11.97 2.53 -10.12
N ALA A 115 13.12 2.72 -10.77
CA ALA A 115 14.36 2.06 -10.37
C ALA A 115 14.78 2.46 -8.96
N ARG A 116 14.67 3.74 -8.61
CA ARG A 116 14.95 4.24 -7.27
C ARG A 116 14.00 3.65 -6.22
N LEU A 117 12.72 3.58 -6.56
CA LEU A 117 11.71 3.01 -5.67
C LEU A 117 11.98 1.53 -5.41
N ARG A 118 12.28 0.76 -6.45
CA ARG A 118 12.58 -0.66 -6.31
C ARG A 118 13.82 -0.90 -5.45
N ALA A 119 14.82 -0.05 -5.56
CA ALA A 119 16.01 -0.14 -4.72
C ALA A 119 15.70 0.23 -3.26
N ALA A 120 14.94 1.30 -3.05
CA ALA A 120 14.60 1.78 -1.70
C ALA A 120 13.68 0.80 -0.94
N LEU A 121 12.75 0.14 -1.64
CA LEU A 121 11.80 -0.80 -1.05
C LEU A 121 12.09 -2.24 -1.45
N ALA A 122 13.35 -2.59 -1.70
CA ALA A 122 13.73 -3.92 -2.17
C ALA A 122 13.19 -5.03 -1.26
N GLU A 123 13.21 -4.84 0.05
CA GLU A 123 12.67 -5.82 0.99
C GLU A 123 11.16 -5.99 0.86
N ASP A 124 10.44 -4.90 0.65
CA ASP A 124 8.98 -4.94 0.49
C ASP A 124 8.61 -5.62 -0.83
N PHE A 125 9.32 -5.34 -1.91
CA PHE A 125 9.11 -6.03 -3.18
C PHE A 125 9.39 -7.52 -3.06
N ALA A 126 10.48 -7.89 -2.39
CA ALA A 126 10.83 -9.30 -2.18
C ALA A 126 9.80 -10.02 -1.31
N LEU A 127 9.34 -9.38 -0.24
CA LEU A 127 8.32 -9.95 0.63
C LEU A 127 7.02 -10.18 -0.14
N HIS A 128 6.55 -9.19 -0.87
CA HIS A 128 5.32 -9.32 -1.66
C HIS A 128 5.44 -10.43 -2.71
N ALA A 129 6.57 -10.51 -3.42
CA ALA A 129 6.79 -11.54 -4.43
C ALA A 129 6.78 -12.95 -3.82
N SER A 130 7.17 -13.09 -2.56
CA SER A 130 7.19 -14.39 -1.87
C SER A 130 5.81 -14.89 -1.49
N LEU A 131 4.79 -14.04 -1.51
CA LEU A 131 3.44 -14.39 -1.05
C LEU A 131 2.64 -15.15 -2.10
N GLY A 132 3.09 -15.14 -3.30
CA GLY A 132 2.31 -15.67 -4.36
C GLY A 132 2.73 -16.78 -5.14
#